data_a5613e7dc21ce52edaf388a5bc505892
#
_entry.id   a5613e7dc21ce52edaf388a5bc505892
#
_cell.length_a   1.000
_cell.length_b   1.000
_cell.length_c   1.000
_cell.angle_alpha   90.00
_cell.angle_beta   90.00
_cell.angle_gamma   90.00
#
_symmetry.space_group_name_H-M   'P 1'
#
loop_
_entity.id
_entity.type
_entity.pdbx_description
1 polymer ?
#
loop_
_entity_poly.entity_id
_entity_poly.type
_entity_poly.pdbx_seq_one_letter_code
_entity_poly.pdbx_strand_id
1 'polypeptide(L)'
;MNKANILVVDDELIERQTLTDILRLEGHHVMSVPNGEAAVDYVRLNPVDLMVLDLRMPGMSGLDVVKVVNRISPDIEIILLTAHGSIESAIDALRSQVHDYLLKPSSPNQIIDSVTRGLSRRNAKIAEREHQQAEASSDENAVVILGDGTVVDYGRRLVRSETRTINLTPAEGRLLRIFVENIGKVFTHRELVLLVQGYSTTQQEAPEILRPLVSRLRQKLAGIPSLMKRVVSVRGTGYVFEDSRNSGNGKGK
;
A
#
# COMPACT_ATOMS: atom_id res chain seq x y z
N MET A 1 -19.64 -9.86 -2.35
CA MET A 1 -18.33 -9.80 -1.67
C MET A 1 -17.46 -8.76 -2.36
N ASN A 2 -16.74 -7.92 -1.61
CA ASN A 2 -15.80 -6.97 -2.22
C ASN A 2 -14.62 -7.74 -2.82
N LYS A 3 -14.31 -7.48 -4.09
CA LYS A 3 -13.15 -8.05 -4.76
C LYS A 3 -11.87 -7.54 -4.09
N ALA A 4 -11.02 -8.44 -3.62
CA ALA A 4 -9.75 -8.13 -2.99
C ALA A 4 -8.57 -8.46 -3.93
N ASN A 5 -7.44 -7.76 -3.76
CA ASN A 5 -6.19 -8.06 -4.44
C ASN A 5 -5.40 -9.06 -3.59
N ILE A 6 -5.30 -10.29 -4.05
CA ILE A 6 -4.61 -11.37 -3.35
C ILE A 6 -3.31 -11.72 -4.09
N LEU A 7 -2.22 -11.87 -3.35
CA LEU A 7 -0.95 -12.36 -3.86
C LEU A 7 -0.70 -13.78 -3.38
N VAL A 8 -0.51 -14.72 -4.30
CA VAL A 8 -0.12 -16.10 -4.02
C VAL A 8 1.38 -16.24 -4.27
N VAL A 9 2.10 -16.77 -3.29
CA VAL A 9 3.57 -16.95 -3.33
C VAL A 9 3.89 -18.39 -3.00
N ASP A 10 4.40 -19.11 -3.97
CA ASP A 10 4.72 -20.53 -3.85
C ASP A 10 5.71 -20.91 -4.97
N ASP A 11 6.76 -21.66 -4.70
CA ASP A 11 7.74 -22.05 -5.72
C ASP A 11 7.23 -23.21 -6.58
N GLU A 12 6.29 -24.01 -6.07
CA GLU A 12 5.68 -25.10 -6.81
C GLU A 12 4.60 -24.60 -7.77
N LEU A 13 4.85 -24.71 -9.07
CA LEU A 13 3.97 -24.18 -10.12
C LEU A 13 2.53 -24.69 -10.02
N ILE A 14 2.35 -26.01 -9.76
CA ILE A 14 1.02 -26.63 -9.74
C ILE A 14 0.23 -26.13 -8.53
N GLU A 15 0.83 -26.08 -7.36
CA GLU A 15 0.18 -25.57 -6.13
C GLU A 15 -0.18 -24.10 -6.27
N ARG A 16 0.75 -23.29 -6.77
CA ARG A 16 0.55 -21.88 -7.04
C ARG A 16 -0.61 -21.62 -8.01
N GLN A 17 -0.70 -22.41 -9.10
CA GLN A 17 -1.81 -22.30 -10.05
C GLN A 17 -3.14 -22.72 -9.42
N THR A 18 -3.16 -23.84 -8.70
CA THR A 18 -4.37 -24.34 -8.02
C THR A 18 -4.93 -23.32 -7.04
N LEU A 19 -4.06 -22.74 -6.18
CA LEU A 19 -4.45 -21.68 -5.25
C LEU A 19 -4.99 -20.44 -5.98
N THR A 20 -4.31 -20.04 -7.05
CA THR A 20 -4.72 -18.91 -7.87
C THR A 20 -6.12 -19.12 -8.47
N ASP A 21 -6.39 -20.31 -8.99
CA ASP A 21 -7.68 -20.62 -9.62
C ASP A 21 -8.82 -20.71 -8.59
N ILE A 22 -8.58 -21.35 -7.43
CA ILE A 22 -9.55 -21.38 -6.33
C ILE A 22 -9.97 -19.96 -5.93
N LEU A 23 -9.01 -19.07 -5.70
CA LEU A 23 -9.27 -17.72 -5.22
C LEU A 23 -9.88 -16.81 -6.31
N ARG A 24 -9.57 -17.07 -7.58
CA ARG A 24 -10.24 -16.40 -8.72
C ARG A 24 -11.69 -16.81 -8.87
N LEU A 25 -12.00 -18.09 -8.63
CA LEU A 25 -13.39 -18.59 -8.64
C LEU A 25 -14.24 -17.92 -7.55
N GLU A 26 -13.64 -17.57 -6.41
CA GLU A 26 -14.28 -16.76 -5.36
C GLU A 26 -14.42 -15.26 -5.72
N GLY A 27 -13.97 -14.87 -6.91
CA GLY A 27 -14.16 -13.52 -7.46
C GLY A 27 -13.07 -12.52 -7.09
N HIS A 28 -11.95 -12.95 -6.51
CA HIS A 28 -10.83 -12.07 -6.16
C HIS A 28 -9.93 -11.75 -7.37
N HIS A 29 -9.20 -10.65 -7.28
CA HIS A 29 -8.11 -10.34 -8.19
C HIS A 29 -6.83 -11.01 -7.67
N VAL A 30 -6.39 -12.07 -8.35
CA VAL A 30 -5.27 -12.88 -7.88
C VAL A 30 -4.08 -12.75 -8.81
N MET A 31 -2.96 -12.34 -8.24
CA MET A 31 -1.64 -12.43 -8.86
C MET A 31 -0.83 -13.51 -8.16
N SER A 32 0.11 -14.13 -8.87
CA SER A 32 0.97 -15.15 -8.28
C SER A 32 2.43 -14.97 -8.71
N VAL A 33 3.34 -15.27 -7.79
CA VAL A 33 4.79 -15.14 -7.98
C VAL A 33 5.51 -16.37 -7.43
N PRO A 34 6.69 -16.76 -7.99
CA PRO A 34 7.32 -18.04 -7.68
C PRO A 34 8.28 -18.01 -6.50
N ASN A 35 8.58 -16.88 -5.88
CA ASN A 35 9.58 -16.77 -4.80
C ASN A 35 9.37 -15.53 -3.94
N GLY A 36 10.10 -15.46 -2.82
CA GLY A 36 9.99 -14.39 -1.84
C GLY A 36 10.45 -13.03 -2.35
N GLU A 37 11.51 -12.98 -3.15
CA GLU A 37 12.04 -11.75 -3.72
C GLU A 37 11.01 -11.09 -4.65
N ALA A 38 10.42 -11.87 -5.55
CA ALA A 38 9.35 -11.40 -6.44
C ALA A 38 8.10 -10.95 -5.66
N ALA A 39 7.79 -11.60 -4.52
CA ALA A 39 6.69 -11.18 -3.66
C ALA A 39 6.94 -9.81 -3.03
N VAL A 40 8.13 -9.58 -2.49
CA VAL A 40 8.52 -8.28 -1.91
C VAL A 40 8.48 -7.18 -2.97
N ASP A 41 9.02 -7.43 -4.15
CA ASP A 41 9.02 -6.47 -5.25
C ASP A 41 7.61 -6.16 -5.74
N TYR A 42 6.75 -7.18 -5.82
CA TYR A 42 5.34 -6.99 -6.19
C TYR A 42 4.59 -6.11 -5.18
N VAL A 43 4.75 -6.37 -3.88
CA VAL A 43 4.10 -5.60 -2.80
C VAL A 43 4.55 -4.13 -2.79
N ARG A 44 5.81 -3.85 -3.13
CA ARG A 44 6.31 -2.47 -3.24
C ARG A 44 5.61 -1.67 -4.33
N LEU A 45 5.22 -2.33 -5.41
CA LEU A 45 4.71 -1.69 -6.62
C LEU A 45 3.19 -1.74 -6.75
N ASN A 46 2.53 -2.68 -6.07
CA ASN A 46 1.12 -2.96 -6.28
C ASN A 46 0.35 -3.01 -4.95
N PRO A 47 -0.94 -2.66 -4.95
CA PRO A 47 -1.80 -2.85 -3.79
C PRO A 47 -2.07 -4.35 -3.61
N VAL A 48 -1.84 -4.84 -2.40
CA VAL A 48 -2.17 -6.20 -1.96
C VAL A 48 -2.98 -6.10 -0.68
N ASP A 49 -4.09 -6.83 -0.62
CA ASP A 49 -4.96 -6.87 0.55
C ASP A 49 -4.63 -8.06 1.45
N LEU A 50 -4.29 -9.17 0.82
CA LEU A 50 -3.95 -10.42 1.50
C LEU A 50 -2.90 -11.18 0.70
N MET A 51 -1.99 -11.85 1.40
CA MET A 51 -0.97 -12.71 0.83
C MET A 51 -1.15 -14.14 1.33
N VAL A 52 -1.17 -15.11 0.41
CA VAL A 52 -1.05 -16.55 0.69
C VAL A 52 0.36 -16.96 0.33
N LEU A 53 1.13 -17.41 1.29
CA LEU A 53 2.58 -17.52 1.20
C LEU A 53 3.07 -18.89 1.67
N ASP A 54 3.80 -19.59 0.81
CA ASP A 54 4.52 -20.79 1.28
C ASP A 54 5.66 -20.40 2.22
N LEU A 55 5.80 -21.21 3.26
CA LEU A 55 6.86 -21.04 4.26
C LEU A 55 8.22 -21.42 3.71
N ARG A 56 8.27 -22.48 2.87
CA ARG A 56 9.53 -23.05 2.39
C ARG A 56 9.71 -22.82 0.90
N MET A 57 10.53 -21.85 0.58
CA MET A 57 10.90 -21.56 -0.80
C MET A 57 12.44 -21.45 -0.91
N PRO A 58 13.03 -21.76 -2.06
CA PRO A 58 14.43 -21.48 -2.34
C PRO A 58 14.71 -19.96 -2.26
N GLY A 59 15.86 -19.57 -1.73
CA GLY A 59 16.24 -18.17 -1.56
C GLY A 59 15.61 -17.57 -0.31
N MET A 60 14.80 -16.54 -0.47
CA MET A 60 14.11 -15.87 0.64
C MET A 60 12.97 -16.74 1.20
N SER A 61 13.09 -17.14 2.47
CA SER A 61 12.05 -17.94 3.14
C SER A 61 10.75 -17.14 3.34
N GLY A 62 9.62 -17.84 3.50
CA GLY A 62 8.35 -17.21 3.79
C GLY A 62 8.38 -16.33 5.04
N LEU A 63 9.09 -16.73 6.11
CA LEU A 63 9.25 -15.91 7.31
C LEU A 63 10.04 -14.62 7.06
N ASP A 64 11.02 -14.63 6.17
CA ASP A 64 11.75 -13.42 5.81
C ASP A 64 10.90 -12.48 4.97
N VAL A 65 10.06 -13.03 4.07
CA VAL A 65 9.03 -12.25 3.35
C VAL A 65 8.09 -11.58 4.34
N VAL A 66 7.56 -12.32 5.34
CA VAL A 66 6.68 -11.77 6.39
C VAL A 66 7.33 -10.58 7.10
N LYS A 67 8.60 -10.72 7.54
CA LYS A 67 9.33 -9.63 8.23
C LYS A 67 9.43 -8.37 7.36
N VAL A 68 9.73 -8.54 6.08
CA VAL A 68 9.86 -7.43 5.13
C VAL A 68 8.50 -6.80 4.83
N VAL A 69 7.49 -7.63 4.50
CA VAL A 69 6.14 -7.16 4.14
C VAL A 69 5.47 -6.44 5.31
N ASN A 70 5.55 -6.96 6.55
CA ASN A 70 5.02 -6.29 7.73
C ASN A 70 5.64 -4.90 7.96
N ARG A 71 6.89 -4.69 7.54
CA ARG A 71 7.57 -3.39 7.64
C ARG A 71 7.13 -2.41 6.56
N ILE A 72 6.96 -2.87 5.32
CA ILE A 72 6.65 -1.98 4.17
C ILE A 72 5.15 -1.79 3.95
N SER A 73 4.34 -2.76 4.35
CA SER A 73 2.89 -2.77 4.13
C SER A 73 2.17 -3.52 5.26
N PRO A 74 2.12 -2.95 6.49
CA PRO A 74 1.61 -3.63 7.69
C PRO A 74 0.11 -3.95 7.66
N ASP A 75 -0.60 -3.47 6.66
CA ASP A 75 -2.04 -3.70 6.47
C ASP A 75 -2.35 -4.93 5.60
N ILE A 76 -1.32 -5.61 5.09
CA ILE A 76 -1.49 -6.86 4.36
C ILE A 76 -1.70 -7.97 5.38
N GLU A 77 -2.82 -8.69 5.28
CA GLU A 77 -2.99 -9.92 6.05
C GLU A 77 -2.24 -11.07 5.37
N ILE A 78 -1.51 -11.86 6.16
CA ILE A 78 -0.66 -12.94 5.63
C ILE A 78 -1.14 -14.28 6.17
N ILE A 79 -1.38 -15.22 5.27
CA ILE A 79 -1.67 -16.63 5.55
C ILE A 79 -0.45 -17.44 5.12
N LEU A 80 0.15 -18.17 6.06
CA LEU A 80 1.24 -19.07 5.74
C LEU A 80 0.71 -20.48 5.41
N LEU A 81 1.19 -21.06 4.32
CA LEU A 81 0.99 -22.46 3.96
C LEU A 81 2.30 -23.22 4.13
N THR A 82 2.26 -24.45 4.65
CA THR A 82 3.46 -25.25 4.80
C THR A 82 3.17 -26.76 4.81
N ALA A 83 4.04 -27.52 4.16
CA ALA A 83 3.99 -28.98 4.20
C ALA A 83 4.52 -29.57 5.53
N HIS A 84 5.27 -28.81 6.32
CA HIS A 84 5.89 -29.29 7.56
C HIS A 84 5.59 -28.30 8.69
N GLY A 85 4.62 -28.62 9.54
CA GLY A 85 4.34 -27.91 10.77
C GLY A 85 5.24 -28.37 11.89
N SER A 86 6.37 -27.71 12.14
CA SER A 86 7.00 -27.82 13.46
C SER A 86 6.33 -26.82 14.42
N ILE A 87 6.30 -27.16 15.71
CA ILE A 87 5.83 -26.24 16.77
C ILE A 87 6.62 -24.92 16.71
N GLU A 88 7.91 -24.99 16.41
CA GLU A 88 8.80 -23.83 16.28
C GLU A 88 8.37 -22.92 15.13
N SER A 89 8.06 -23.47 13.94
CA SER A 89 7.59 -22.70 12.79
C SER A 89 6.25 -21.99 13.07
N ALA A 90 5.34 -22.66 13.78
CA ALA A 90 4.06 -22.07 14.20
C ALA A 90 4.26 -20.95 15.24
N ILE A 91 5.17 -21.12 16.20
CA ILE A 91 5.52 -20.08 17.17
C ILE A 91 6.15 -18.87 16.49
N ASP A 92 7.05 -19.07 15.54
CA ASP A 92 7.66 -17.99 14.80
C ASP A 92 6.66 -17.25 13.89
N ALA A 93 5.72 -17.97 13.30
CA ALA A 93 4.61 -17.37 12.56
C ALA A 93 3.72 -16.50 13.45
N LEU A 94 3.37 -16.98 14.65
CA LEU A 94 2.60 -16.21 15.65
C LEU A 94 3.36 -14.95 16.10
N ARG A 95 4.67 -15.04 16.35
CA ARG A 95 5.53 -13.89 16.69
C ARG A 95 5.66 -12.90 15.54
N SER A 96 5.57 -13.36 14.30
CA SER A 96 5.69 -12.55 13.09
C SER A 96 4.38 -11.86 12.67
N GLN A 97 3.31 -11.94 13.50
CA GLN A 97 2.03 -11.28 13.26
C GLN A 97 1.34 -11.69 11.94
N VAL A 98 1.41 -12.96 11.58
CA VAL A 98 0.59 -13.50 10.48
C VAL A 98 -0.88 -13.65 10.91
N HIS A 99 -1.78 -13.64 9.93
CA HIS A 99 -3.20 -13.83 10.20
C HIS A 99 -3.54 -15.27 10.53
N ASP A 100 -3.02 -16.21 9.74
CA ASP A 100 -3.31 -17.64 9.87
C ASP A 100 -2.14 -18.50 9.41
N TYR A 101 -2.14 -19.76 9.83
CA TYR A 101 -1.12 -20.75 9.52
C TYR A 101 -1.80 -22.08 9.18
N LEU A 102 -1.69 -22.53 7.94
CA LEU A 102 -2.35 -23.71 7.44
C LEU A 102 -1.32 -24.79 7.05
N LEU A 103 -1.63 -26.04 7.38
CA LEU A 103 -0.82 -27.18 6.98
C LEU A 103 -1.26 -27.72 5.61
N LYS A 104 -0.32 -27.96 4.70
CA LYS A 104 -0.56 -28.67 3.46
C LYS A 104 -0.65 -30.20 3.73
N PRO A 105 -1.59 -30.95 3.10
CA PRO A 105 -2.59 -30.45 2.15
C PRO A 105 -3.77 -29.77 2.86
N SER A 106 -4.08 -28.52 2.47
CA SER A 106 -5.28 -27.82 2.94
C SER A 106 -6.41 -28.00 1.94
N SER A 107 -7.63 -28.22 2.43
CA SER A 107 -8.80 -28.27 1.54
C SER A 107 -9.12 -26.87 0.97
N PRO A 108 -9.73 -26.77 -0.22
CA PRO A 108 -10.17 -25.49 -0.76
C PRO A 108 -11.00 -24.66 0.22
N ASN A 109 -11.92 -25.30 0.95
CA ASN A 109 -12.75 -24.63 1.94
C ASN A 109 -11.94 -24.03 3.09
N GLN A 110 -10.91 -24.72 3.60
CA GLN A 110 -10.04 -24.18 4.65
C GLN A 110 -9.31 -22.91 4.17
N ILE A 111 -8.84 -22.91 2.94
CA ILE A 111 -8.16 -21.77 2.33
C ILE A 111 -9.13 -20.58 2.17
N ILE A 112 -10.31 -20.83 1.60
CA ILE A 112 -11.36 -19.83 1.39
C ILE A 112 -11.81 -19.23 2.73
N ASP A 113 -12.04 -20.06 3.75
CA ASP A 113 -12.44 -19.61 5.08
C ASP A 113 -11.36 -18.75 5.73
N SER A 114 -10.09 -19.15 5.63
CA SER A 114 -8.97 -18.37 6.16
C SER A 114 -8.82 -17.02 5.44
N VAL A 115 -8.93 -17.00 4.11
CA VAL A 115 -8.92 -15.77 3.31
C VAL A 115 -10.08 -14.85 3.69
N THR A 116 -11.28 -15.39 3.84
CA THR A 116 -12.47 -14.62 4.23
C THR A 116 -12.31 -13.98 5.60
N ARG A 117 -11.80 -14.73 6.59
CA ARG A 117 -11.50 -14.20 7.93
C ARG A 117 -10.41 -13.12 7.87
N GLY A 118 -9.33 -13.35 7.09
CA GLY A 118 -8.25 -12.39 6.93
C GLY A 118 -8.72 -11.07 6.34
N LEU A 119 -9.49 -11.11 5.27
CA LEU A 119 -10.05 -9.91 4.64
C LEU A 119 -11.03 -9.18 5.57
N SER A 120 -11.84 -9.92 6.34
CA SER A 120 -12.75 -9.33 7.33
C SER A 120 -11.97 -8.61 8.43
N ARG A 121 -10.91 -9.25 8.97
CA ARG A 121 -10.03 -8.65 9.98
C ARG A 121 -9.33 -7.39 9.46
N ARG A 122 -8.81 -7.44 8.24
CA ARG A 122 -8.20 -6.28 7.57
C ARG A 122 -9.18 -5.10 7.47
N ASN A 123 -10.40 -5.38 7.00
CA ASN A 123 -11.42 -4.34 6.85
C ASN A 123 -11.83 -3.75 8.21
N ALA A 124 -11.94 -4.57 9.26
CA ALA A 124 -12.19 -4.10 10.62
C ALA A 124 -11.06 -3.19 11.12
N LYS A 125 -9.80 -3.60 10.97
CA LYS A 125 -8.63 -2.77 11.34
C LYS A 125 -8.62 -1.42 10.61
N ILE A 126 -8.95 -1.42 9.32
CA ILE A 126 -9.03 -0.19 8.54
C ILE A 126 -10.16 0.71 9.05
N ALA A 127 -11.34 0.14 9.28
CA ALA A 127 -12.50 0.87 9.82
C ALA A 127 -12.24 1.44 11.22
N GLU A 128 -11.61 0.68 12.12
CA GLU A 128 -11.20 1.15 13.46
C GLU A 128 -10.20 2.30 13.37
N ARG A 129 -9.18 2.18 12.51
CA ARG A 129 -8.22 3.28 12.27
C ARG A 129 -8.88 4.51 11.67
N GLU A 130 -9.84 4.31 10.78
CA GLU A 130 -10.64 5.41 10.21
C GLU A 130 -11.50 6.08 11.27
N HIS A 131 -12.08 5.31 12.19
CA HIS A 131 -12.89 5.83 13.30
C HIS A 131 -12.02 6.57 14.33
N GLN A 132 -10.89 5.98 14.75
CA GLN A 132 -9.94 6.62 15.66
C GLN A 132 -9.33 7.90 15.05
N GLN A 133 -9.06 7.92 13.75
CA GLN A 133 -8.59 9.11 13.05
C GLN A 133 -9.71 10.15 12.88
N ALA A 134 -10.96 9.75 12.74
CA ALA A 134 -12.10 10.66 12.72
C ALA A 134 -12.36 11.28 14.10
N GLU A 135 -12.16 10.53 15.20
CA GLU A 135 -12.26 11.05 16.57
C GLU A 135 -11.06 11.94 16.95
N ALA A 136 -9.85 11.59 16.48
CA ALA A 136 -8.65 12.42 16.66
C ALA A 136 -8.62 13.66 15.77
N SER A 137 -9.38 13.67 14.68
CA SER A 137 -9.49 14.78 13.72
C SER A 137 -10.63 15.76 14.03
N SER A 138 -11.14 15.82 15.28
CA SER A 138 -11.83 17.01 15.78
C SER A 138 -10.91 18.25 15.86
N ASP A 139 -9.67 18.10 15.39
CA ASP A 139 -8.73 19.20 15.19
C ASP A 139 -9.17 20.05 13.97
N GLU A 140 -9.38 21.34 14.17
CA GLU A 140 -9.74 22.32 13.15
C GLU A 140 -8.79 22.36 11.93
N ASN A 141 -7.65 21.64 12.00
CA ASN A 141 -6.64 21.50 10.95
C ASN A 141 -6.81 20.28 10.01
N ALA A 142 -7.87 19.48 10.16
CA ALA A 142 -8.05 18.28 9.32
C ALA A 142 -8.48 18.62 7.88
N VAL A 143 -8.97 19.83 7.63
CA VAL A 143 -9.46 20.28 6.32
C VAL A 143 -8.69 21.51 5.87
N VAL A 144 -8.11 21.44 4.68
CA VAL A 144 -7.44 22.59 4.04
C VAL A 144 -8.18 22.95 2.76
N ILE A 145 -8.51 24.22 2.62
CA ILE A 145 -9.09 24.79 1.40
C ILE A 145 -7.95 25.47 0.63
N LEU A 146 -7.68 24.96 -0.56
CA LEU A 146 -6.66 25.54 -1.44
C LEU A 146 -7.20 26.78 -2.16
N GLY A 147 -6.30 27.60 -2.68
CA GLY A 147 -6.65 28.87 -3.30
C GLY A 147 -7.57 28.78 -4.54
N ASP A 148 -7.77 27.60 -5.09
CA ASP A 148 -8.70 27.28 -6.18
C ASP A 148 -10.05 26.72 -5.70
N GLY A 149 -10.31 26.76 -4.39
CA GLY A 149 -11.53 26.22 -3.79
C GLY A 149 -11.52 24.71 -3.58
N THR A 150 -10.43 24.00 -3.95
CA THR A 150 -10.29 22.56 -3.71
C THR A 150 -10.14 22.30 -2.22
N VAL A 151 -10.97 21.42 -1.69
CA VAL A 151 -10.96 20.98 -0.29
C VAL A 151 -10.16 19.70 -0.16
N VAL A 152 -9.15 19.70 0.69
CA VAL A 152 -8.38 18.50 1.07
C VAL A 152 -8.75 18.14 2.50
N ASP A 153 -9.43 17.02 2.69
CA ASP A 153 -9.81 16.48 3.99
C ASP A 153 -8.85 15.33 4.34
N TYR A 154 -7.92 15.63 5.24
CA TYR A 154 -6.89 14.66 5.65
C TYR A 154 -7.47 13.53 6.51
N GLY A 155 -8.48 13.84 7.34
CA GLY A 155 -9.12 12.86 8.21
C GLY A 155 -9.86 11.80 7.38
N ARG A 156 -10.63 12.24 6.40
CA ARG A 156 -11.36 11.35 5.49
C ARG A 156 -10.53 10.89 4.29
N ARG A 157 -9.31 11.39 4.13
CA ARG A 157 -8.42 11.10 3.00
C ARG A 157 -9.10 11.32 1.65
N LEU A 158 -9.80 12.43 1.53
CA LEU A 158 -10.48 12.79 0.29
C LEU A 158 -10.08 14.19 -0.20
N VAL A 159 -10.15 14.34 -1.49
CA VAL A 159 -9.99 15.63 -2.16
C VAL A 159 -11.29 15.93 -2.89
N ARG A 160 -11.86 17.09 -2.64
CA ARG A 160 -13.11 17.54 -3.24
C ARG A 160 -12.88 18.82 -4.02
N SER A 161 -13.31 18.84 -5.27
CA SER A 161 -13.53 20.04 -6.06
C SER A 161 -15.03 20.24 -6.27
N GLU A 162 -15.43 21.33 -6.92
CA GLU A 162 -16.84 21.59 -7.26
C GLU A 162 -17.50 20.42 -8.02
N THR A 163 -16.73 19.69 -8.83
CA THR A 163 -17.25 18.68 -9.75
C THR A 163 -16.90 17.24 -9.36
N ARG A 164 -15.96 17.02 -8.47
CA ARG A 164 -15.44 15.67 -8.17
C ARG A 164 -15.01 15.49 -6.72
N THR A 165 -15.18 14.25 -6.24
CA THR A 165 -14.60 13.76 -5.00
C THR A 165 -13.67 12.58 -5.33
N ILE A 166 -12.46 12.60 -4.78
CA ILE A 166 -11.41 11.61 -5.01
C ILE A 166 -10.99 11.05 -3.66
N ASN A 167 -11.03 9.72 -3.51
CA ASN A 167 -10.55 9.02 -2.33
C ASN A 167 -9.07 8.64 -2.51
N LEU A 168 -8.27 8.88 -1.47
CA LEU A 168 -6.86 8.57 -1.43
C LEU A 168 -6.60 7.36 -0.54
N THR A 169 -5.60 6.56 -0.91
CA THR A 169 -5.05 5.55 0.00
C THR A 169 -4.30 6.23 1.16
N PRO A 170 -4.05 5.53 2.28
CA PRO A 170 -3.29 6.10 3.40
C PRO A 170 -1.94 6.71 2.98
N ALA A 171 -1.19 6.03 2.11
CA ALA A 171 0.10 6.53 1.62
C ALA A 171 -0.04 7.76 0.71
N GLU A 172 -1.04 7.78 -0.18
CA GLU A 172 -1.35 8.91 -1.06
C GLU A 172 -1.83 10.13 -0.24
N GLY A 173 -2.65 9.89 0.78
CA GLY A 173 -3.13 10.94 1.70
C GLY A 173 -1.98 11.56 2.49
N ARG A 174 -1.08 10.73 3.08
CA ARG A 174 0.12 11.23 3.76
C ARG A 174 1.03 12.03 2.83
N LEU A 175 1.26 11.54 1.61
CA LEU A 175 2.09 12.23 0.63
C LEU A 175 1.49 13.60 0.25
N LEU A 176 0.18 13.64 -0.01
CA LEU A 176 -0.52 14.89 -0.33
C LEU A 176 -0.48 15.87 0.85
N ARG A 177 -0.67 15.40 2.09
CA ARG A 177 -0.58 16.22 3.30
C ARG A 177 0.80 16.87 3.43
N ILE A 178 1.88 16.08 3.31
CA ILE A 178 3.26 16.59 3.36
C ILE A 178 3.45 17.70 2.31
N PHE A 179 2.94 17.52 1.12
CA PHE A 179 3.05 18.49 0.05
C PHE A 179 2.27 19.78 0.33
N VAL A 180 1.03 19.68 0.75
CA VAL A 180 0.15 20.82 0.99
C VAL A 180 0.59 21.63 2.22
N GLU A 181 1.08 20.96 3.27
CA GLU A 181 1.63 21.64 4.46
C GLU A 181 2.99 22.30 4.21
N ASN A 182 3.66 21.95 3.11
CA ASN A 182 4.99 22.47 2.78
C ASN A 182 5.10 22.96 1.34
N ILE A 183 4.17 23.83 0.93
CA ILE A 183 4.14 24.41 -0.42
C ILE A 183 5.48 25.10 -0.74
N GLY A 184 6.03 24.82 -1.91
CA GLY A 184 7.30 25.37 -2.39
C GLY A 184 8.56 24.69 -1.84
N LYS A 185 8.44 23.80 -0.85
CA LYS A 185 9.57 23.04 -0.35
C LYS A 185 9.89 21.86 -1.27
N VAL A 186 11.15 21.74 -1.68
CA VAL A 186 11.66 20.58 -2.41
C VAL A 186 12.02 19.48 -1.40
N PHE A 187 11.45 18.31 -1.61
CA PHE A 187 11.77 17.11 -0.83
C PHE A 187 12.59 16.14 -1.66
N THR A 188 13.62 15.57 -1.08
CA THR A 188 14.34 14.45 -1.68
C THR A 188 13.50 13.17 -1.66
N HIS A 189 13.86 12.21 -2.53
CA HIS A 189 13.18 10.91 -2.53
C HIS A 189 13.27 10.22 -1.17
N ARG A 190 14.43 10.28 -0.49
CA ARG A 190 14.63 9.67 0.84
C ARG A 190 13.76 10.31 1.93
N GLU A 191 13.71 11.64 1.96
CA GLU A 191 12.86 12.37 2.91
C GLU A 191 11.39 11.98 2.74
N LEU A 192 10.89 11.92 1.51
CA LEU A 192 9.50 11.54 1.26
C LEU A 192 9.22 10.08 1.63
N VAL A 193 10.13 9.15 1.37
CA VAL A 193 9.96 7.75 1.81
C VAL A 193 9.92 7.69 3.33
N LEU A 194 10.85 8.37 4.03
CA LEU A 194 10.85 8.40 5.49
C LEU A 194 9.55 8.99 6.06
N LEU A 195 9.09 10.13 5.54
CA LEU A 195 7.89 10.82 6.03
C LEU A 195 6.60 10.07 5.71
N VAL A 196 6.53 9.40 4.55
CA VAL A 196 5.31 8.69 4.11
C VAL A 196 5.25 7.27 4.65
N GLN A 197 6.38 6.56 4.68
CA GLN A 197 6.46 5.14 5.01
C GLN A 197 6.98 4.85 6.41
N GLY A 198 7.61 5.84 7.06
CA GLY A 198 8.14 5.70 8.43
C GLY A 198 9.46 4.95 8.56
N TYR A 199 10.14 4.64 7.46
CA TYR A 199 11.45 3.96 7.49
C TYR A 199 12.49 4.64 6.59
N SER A 200 13.76 4.45 6.94
CA SER A 200 14.89 4.96 6.15
C SER A 200 15.23 4.00 5.01
N THR A 201 15.59 4.55 3.85
CA THR A 201 15.99 3.80 2.67
C THR A 201 17.29 4.38 2.09
N THR A 202 17.94 3.64 1.18
CA THR A 202 19.12 4.13 0.48
C THR A 202 18.76 5.18 -0.59
N GLN A 203 19.77 5.92 -1.06
CA GLN A 203 19.57 6.92 -2.10
C GLN A 203 19.18 6.29 -3.46
N GLN A 204 19.58 5.04 -3.68
CA GLN A 204 19.28 4.30 -4.91
C GLN A 204 17.87 3.70 -4.90
N GLU A 205 17.41 3.19 -3.76
CA GLU A 205 16.09 2.56 -3.62
C GLU A 205 14.93 3.58 -3.50
N ALA A 206 15.19 4.73 -2.89
CA ALA A 206 14.15 5.72 -2.61
C ALA A 206 13.36 6.15 -3.86
N PRO A 207 13.97 6.40 -5.03
CA PRO A 207 13.22 6.74 -6.24
C PRO A 207 12.31 5.61 -6.72
N GLU A 208 12.74 4.34 -6.59
CA GLU A 208 11.97 3.18 -7.04
C GLU A 208 10.71 2.99 -6.20
N ILE A 209 10.80 3.25 -4.90
CA ILE A 209 9.68 3.19 -3.96
C ILE A 209 8.70 4.35 -4.19
N LEU A 210 9.22 5.54 -4.42
CA LEU A 210 8.40 6.76 -4.44
C LEU A 210 7.74 7.04 -5.78
N ARG A 211 8.42 6.78 -6.92
CA ARG A 211 7.88 7.05 -8.25
C ARG A 211 6.51 6.42 -8.51
N PRO A 212 6.26 5.14 -8.18
CA PRO A 212 4.94 4.53 -8.34
C PRO A 212 3.88 5.21 -7.47
N LEU A 213 4.21 5.61 -6.24
CA LEU A 213 3.28 6.30 -5.36
C LEU A 213 2.90 7.69 -5.90
N VAL A 214 3.88 8.48 -6.35
CA VAL A 214 3.63 9.79 -6.95
C VAL A 214 2.85 9.65 -8.26
N SER A 215 3.14 8.64 -9.07
CA SER A 215 2.42 8.36 -10.32
C SER A 215 0.94 8.07 -10.05
N ARG A 216 0.64 7.20 -9.08
CA ARG A 216 -0.75 6.89 -8.68
C ARG A 216 -1.47 8.11 -8.12
N LEU A 217 -0.80 8.89 -7.26
CA LEU A 217 -1.37 10.13 -6.75
C LEU A 217 -1.72 11.08 -7.90
N ARG A 218 -0.79 11.33 -8.83
CA ARG A 218 -1.05 12.17 -10.01
C ARG A 218 -2.19 11.65 -10.87
N GLN A 219 -2.26 10.34 -11.08
CA GLN A 219 -3.34 9.70 -11.86
C GLN A 219 -4.70 9.93 -11.22
N LYS A 220 -4.82 9.78 -9.91
CA LYS A 220 -6.06 10.10 -9.18
C LYS A 220 -6.39 11.60 -9.27
N LEU A 221 -5.40 12.46 -9.04
CA LEU A 221 -5.56 13.91 -9.13
C LEU A 221 -5.79 14.42 -10.55
N ALA A 222 -5.66 13.58 -11.59
CA ALA A 222 -5.97 13.96 -12.97
C ALA A 222 -7.42 14.45 -13.14
N GLY A 223 -8.33 14.03 -12.25
CA GLY A 223 -9.69 14.57 -12.17
C GLY A 223 -9.80 16.02 -11.65
N ILE A 224 -8.71 16.56 -11.09
CA ILE A 224 -8.59 17.96 -10.61
C ILE A 224 -7.27 18.51 -11.19
N PRO A 225 -7.27 18.98 -12.45
CA PRO A 225 -6.04 19.33 -13.16
C PRO A 225 -5.22 20.45 -12.50
N SER A 226 -5.87 21.37 -11.79
CA SER A 226 -5.23 22.44 -11.02
C SER A 226 -4.32 21.85 -9.92
N LEU A 227 -4.78 20.81 -9.23
CA LEU A 227 -4.07 20.17 -8.15
C LEU A 227 -2.97 19.23 -8.68
N MET A 228 -3.27 18.46 -9.73
CA MET A 228 -2.31 17.53 -10.34
C MET A 228 -1.04 18.24 -10.82
N LYS A 229 -1.18 19.40 -11.45
CA LYS A 229 -0.06 20.20 -11.99
C LYS A 229 0.89 20.73 -10.92
N ARG A 230 0.43 20.85 -9.68
CA ARG A 230 1.22 21.36 -8.56
C ARG A 230 2.24 20.34 -8.03
N VAL A 231 2.04 19.06 -8.28
CA VAL A 231 3.03 18.02 -7.93
C VAL A 231 4.11 17.96 -9.02
N VAL A 232 5.21 18.66 -8.82
CA VAL A 232 6.27 18.83 -9.82
C VAL A 232 7.48 17.99 -9.45
N SER A 233 8.11 17.39 -10.47
CA SER A 233 9.36 16.63 -10.31
C SER A 233 10.55 17.57 -10.44
N VAL A 234 11.45 17.55 -9.46
CA VAL A 234 12.75 18.24 -9.50
C VAL A 234 13.81 17.24 -9.92
N ARG A 235 14.36 17.43 -11.12
CA ARG A 235 15.29 16.47 -11.74
C ARG A 235 16.49 16.18 -10.85
N GLY A 236 16.74 14.89 -10.60
CA GLY A 236 17.85 14.42 -9.77
C GLY A 236 17.68 14.59 -8.26
N THR A 237 16.64 15.31 -7.79
CA THR A 237 16.44 15.62 -6.36
C THR A 237 15.22 14.92 -5.79
N GLY A 238 14.03 15.15 -6.36
CA GLY A 238 12.78 14.63 -5.80
C GLY A 238 11.55 15.35 -6.31
N TYR A 239 10.72 15.86 -5.39
CA TYR A 239 9.44 16.49 -5.73
C TYR A 239 9.18 17.74 -4.92
N VAL A 240 8.36 18.64 -5.49
CA VAL A 240 7.86 19.85 -4.86
C VAL A 240 6.37 19.99 -5.17
N PHE A 241 5.65 20.64 -4.27
CA PHE A 241 4.27 21.05 -4.49
C PHE A 241 4.26 22.57 -4.67
N GLU A 242 3.96 23.03 -5.88
CA GLU A 242 4.01 24.45 -6.24
C GLU A 242 2.73 25.18 -5.86
N ASP A 243 2.84 26.48 -5.56
CA ASP A 243 1.67 27.34 -5.37
C ASP A 243 1.00 27.63 -6.72
N SER A 244 -0.33 27.68 -6.73
CA SER A 244 -1.12 28.00 -7.93
C SER A 244 -0.82 29.38 -8.53
N ARG A 245 -0.17 30.26 -7.74
CA ARG A 245 0.14 31.64 -8.15
C ARG A 245 1.41 31.75 -9.03
N ASN A 246 2.23 30.71 -9.12
CA ASN A 246 3.55 30.79 -9.78
C ASN A 246 3.65 30.10 -11.15
N SER A 247 2.55 29.56 -11.68
CA SER A 247 2.53 28.89 -12.99
C SER A 247 2.49 29.84 -14.21
N GLY A 248 2.62 31.15 -14.00
CA GLY A 248 2.44 32.18 -15.02
C GLY A 248 3.70 32.91 -15.51
N ASN A 249 4.90 32.70 -14.94
CA ASN A 249 6.06 33.53 -15.28
C ASN A 249 7.35 32.72 -15.55
N GLY A 250 7.36 31.93 -16.60
CA GLY A 250 8.52 31.14 -17.06
C GLY A 250 8.68 31.10 -18.57
N LYS A 251 8.34 32.22 -19.27
CA LYS A 251 8.77 32.43 -20.65
C LYS A 251 9.26 33.87 -20.78
N GLY A 252 10.57 34.04 -20.80
CA GLY A 252 11.17 35.31 -21.13
C GLY A 252 12.60 35.44 -20.62
N LYS A 253 13.56 34.84 -21.21
CA LYS A 253 14.76 35.35 -21.88
C LYS A 253 15.78 34.26 -22.11
#